data_e651e8c8086afbbadf92724ae8d0ad46
#
_entry.id   e651e8c8086afbbadf92724ae8d0ad46
#
_cell.length_a   1.000
_cell.length_b   1.000
_cell.length_c   1.000
_cell.angle_alpha   90.00
_cell.angle_beta   90.00
_cell.angle_gamma   90.00
#
_symmetry.space_group_name_H-M   'P 1'
#
loop_
_entity.id
_entity.type
_entity.pdbx_description
1 polymer ?
#
loop_
_entity_poly.entity_id
_entity_poly.type
_entity_poly.pdbx_seq_one_letter_code
_entity_poly.pdbx_strand_id
1 'polypeptide(L)'
;MNKNDLLKKINSYPYWYHKIDLGNGVVTPGLELDPLWNNLRKTRDKINYKGKRVLDICSFDGMFAFEAEKLGAKEVVATDCLYRSQENFLLCREILKSEKTKLFYNVSPYNLVDRLDVFFGEDYGNKIKKHYKKFDIVQHLGLLYHLRDPMFSLSQARSVLKKNGKLLIETDVILNEKQSILAYNGIPNLGRYRNNVTVWWIPSKICLFEMLEASLFKIEKSTYREFQFKTPQKKFSKISKKDKFLKKYKIGRCAVVATAIDFKDLNFKAAKEISRTFRNPGLVTSLL
;
A
#
# COMPACT_ATOMS: atom_id res chain seq x y z
N MET A 1 18.89 26.10 -2.97
CA MET A 1 19.85 25.19 -3.64
C MET A 1 19.69 25.38 -5.15
N ASN A 2 20.78 25.59 -5.89
CA ASN A 2 20.72 25.67 -7.36
C ASN A 2 20.53 24.27 -7.97
N LYS A 3 20.15 24.21 -9.27
CA LYS A 3 19.82 22.96 -9.95
C LYS A 3 20.98 21.94 -9.94
N ASN A 4 22.22 22.42 -10.12
CA ASN A 4 23.39 21.56 -10.19
C ASN A 4 23.72 20.92 -8.83
N ASP A 5 23.62 21.70 -7.75
CA ASP A 5 23.81 21.18 -6.39
C ASP A 5 22.74 20.17 -6.02
N LEU A 6 21.49 20.41 -6.43
CA LEU A 6 20.40 19.48 -6.24
C LEU A 6 20.64 18.16 -6.97
N LEU A 7 21.06 18.20 -8.25
CA LEU A 7 21.36 17.02 -9.01
C LEU A 7 22.54 16.23 -8.42
N LYS A 8 23.60 16.93 -7.94
CA LYS A 8 24.71 16.27 -7.23
C LYS A 8 24.21 15.53 -5.99
N LYS A 9 23.37 16.19 -5.18
CA LYS A 9 22.80 15.60 -3.96
C LYS A 9 21.91 14.40 -4.27
N ILE A 10 21.03 14.46 -5.26
CA ILE A 10 20.18 13.35 -5.71
C ILE A 10 21.03 12.17 -6.17
N ASN A 11 22.06 12.41 -6.98
CA ASN A 11 22.92 11.37 -7.54
C ASN A 11 23.89 10.76 -6.51
N SER A 12 24.06 11.37 -5.33
CA SER A 12 24.85 10.79 -4.24
C SER A 12 24.11 9.66 -3.51
N TYR A 13 22.78 9.56 -3.67
CA TYR A 13 22.00 8.48 -3.08
C TYR A 13 22.10 7.22 -3.95
N PRO A 14 22.37 6.05 -3.39
CA PRO A 14 22.70 4.83 -4.16
C PRO A 14 21.51 4.23 -4.90
N TYR A 15 20.29 4.57 -4.52
CA TYR A 15 19.08 3.95 -5.07
C TYR A 15 17.85 4.84 -4.93
N TRP A 16 17.07 4.95 -6.01
CA TRP A 16 15.75 5.57 -6.06
C TRP A 16 14.76 4.57 -6.64
N TYR A 17 13.59 4.46 -6.03
CA TYR A 17 12.53 3.60 -6.54
C TYR A 17 11.55 4.36 -7.43
N HIS A 18 11.11 5.53 -6.98
CA HIS A 18 10.17 6.36 -7.72
C HIS A 18 10.87 7.51 -8.47
N LYS A 19 10.27 7.88 -9.61
CA LYS A 19 10.54 9.14 -10.28
C LYS A 19 9.67 10.22 -9.68
N ILE A 20 10.26 11.09 -8.87
CA ILE A 20 9.57 12.19 -8.19
C ILE A 20 9.97 13.48 -8.85
N ASP A 21 8.98 14.24 -9.36
CA ASP A 21 9.20 15.59 -9.87
C ASP A 21 9.37 16.55 -8.69
N LEU A 22 10.58 17.07 -8.56
CA LEU A 22 11.01 18.01 -7.51
C LEU A 22 10.86 19.48 -7.94
N GLY A 23 10.35 19.72 -9.14
CA GLY A 23 10.24 21.05 -9.73
C GLY A 23 11.53 21.48 -10.48
N ASN A 24 11.42 22.61 -11.22
CA ASN A 24 12.52 23.19 -11.98
C ASN A 24 13.21 22.21 -12.98
N GLY A 25 12.46 21.21 -13.50
CA GLY A 25 12.98 20.20 -14.41
C GLY A 25 13.95 19.22 -13.75
N VAL A 26 13.83 19.01 -12.44
CA VAL A 26 14.60 18.01 -11.70
C VAL A 26 13.66 16.87 -11.29
N VAL A 27 14.01 15.64 -11.70
CA VAL A 27 13.28 14.42 -11.38
C VAL A 27 14.26 13.42 -10.77
N THR A 28 13.83 12.70 -9.73
CA THR A 28 14.67 11.65 -9.13
C THR A 28 14.90 10.50 -10.12
N PRO A 29 16.07 9.85 -10.14
CA PRO A 29 16.40 8.80 -11.11
C PRO A 29 15.77 7.44 -10.73
N GLY A 30 14.47 7.41 -10.53
CA GLY A 30 13.73 6.20 -10.17
C GLY A 30 13.58 5.21 -11.32
N LEU A 31 12.94 4.08 -11.02
CA LEU A 31 12.69 3.03 -12.01
C LEU A 31 11.67 3.49 -13.07
N GLU A 32 11.80 2.94 -14.29
CA GLU A 32 10.89 3.19 -15.41
C GLU A 32 9.54 2.46 -15.20
N LEU A 33 8.76 2.94 -14.23
CA LEU A 33 7.48 2.35 -13.83
C LEU A 33 6.28 3.25 -14.16
N ASP A 34 6.47 4.31 -14.96
CA ASP A 34 5.43 5.27 -15.30
C ASP A 34 4.13 4.64 -15.82
N PRO A 35 4.14 3.60 -16.70
CA PRO A 35 2.91 2.95 -17.14
C PRO A 35 2.12 2.31 -15.99
N LEU A 36 2.80 1.78 -14.97
CA LEU A 36 2.20 1.24 -13.75
C LEU A 36 1.55 2.36 -12.96
N TRP A 37 2.30 3.41 -12.65
CA TRP A 37 1.82 4.52 -11.83
C TRP A 37 0.70 5.30 -12.50
N ASN A 38 0.75 5.49 -13.81
CA ASN A 38 -0.33 6.14 -14.57
C ASN A 38 -1.64 5.35 -14.54
N ASN A 39 -1.58 4.02 -14.56
CA ASN A 39 -2.79 3.20 -14.38
C ASN A 39 -3.32 3.24 -12.95
N LEU A 40 -2.44 3.23 -11.95
CA LEU A 40 -2.84 3.40 -10.55
C LEU A 40 -3.51 4.76 -10.32
N ARG A 41 -2.95 5.85 -10.85
CA ARG A 41 -3.53 7.20 -10.74
C ARG A 41 -4.96 7.27 -11.27
N LYS A 42 -5.31 6.55 -12.34
CA LYS A 42 -6.69 6.48 -12.86
C LYS A 42 -7.69 5.90 -11.84
N THR A 43 -7.25 4.99 -10.96
CA THR A 43 -8.06 4.49 -9.84
C THR A 43 -8.03 5.46 -8.67
N ARG A 44 -6.86 5.99 -8.30
CA ARG A 44 -6.69 6.97 -7.22
C ARG A 44 -7.54 8.21 -7.43
N ASP A 45 -7.63 8.72 -8.65
CA ASP A 45 -8.36 9.94 -9.00
C ASP A 45 -9.89 9.82 -8.85
N LYS A 46 -10.37 8.62 -8.48
CA LYS A 46 -11.76 8.40 -8.03
C LYS A 46 -11.96 8.76 -6.55
N ILE A 47 -10.90 9.08 -5.82
CA ILE A 47 -10.93 9.43 -4.40
C ILE A 47 -10.74 10.95 -4.26
N ASN A 48 -11.57 11.59 -3.44
CA ASN A 48 -11.38 13.00 -3.09
C ASN A 48 -10.43 13.10 -1.88
N TYR A 49 -9.23 13.65 -2.10
CA TYR A 49 -8.20 13.86 -1.08
C TYR A 49 -8.33 15.17 -0.32
N LYS A 50 -9.08 16.15 -0.87
CA LYS A 50 -9.17 17.51 -0.29
C LYS A 50 -9.68 17.49 1.14
N GLY A 51 -8.87 18.02 2.06
CA GLY A 51 -9.18 18.10 3.49
C GLY A 51 -9.13 16.75 4.24
N LYS A 52 -8.62 15.69 3.63
CA LYS A 52 -8.55 14.33 4.20
C LYS A 52 -7.25 14.09 4.96
N ARG A 53 -7.31 13.20 5.97
CA ARG A 53 -6.13 12.58 6.58
C ARG A 53 -5.81 11.29 5.83
N VAL A 54 -4.59 11.18 5.37
CA VAL A 54 -4.12 10.06 4.53
C VAL A 54 -3.01 9.31 5.25
N LEU A 55 -3.06 7.98 5.21
CA LEU A 55 -1.96 7.10 5.58
C LEU A 55 -1.43 6.44 4.30
N ASP A 56 -0.13 6.54 4.08
CA ASP A 56 0.60 5.87 3.01
C ASP A 56 1.52 4.80 3.61
N ILE A 57 1.15 3.53 3.42
CA ILE A 57 1.83 2.39 4.06
C ILE A 57 2.98 1.93 3.19
N CYS A 58 4.19 1.80 3.79
CA CYS A 58 5.42 1.44 3.08
C CYS A 58 5.69 2.40 1.91
N SER A 59 5.70 3.67 2.23
CA SER A 59 5.76 4.80 1.30
C SER A 59 7.05 4.87 0.48
N PHE A 60 8.09 4.16 0.89
CA PHE A 60 9.43 4.18 0.33
C PHE A 60 9.99 5.61 0.25
N ASP A 61 10.34 6.13 -0.94
CA ASP A 61 10.82 7.50 -1.14
C ASP A 61 9.70 8.57 -1.25
N GLY A 62 8.44 8.18 -1.01
CA GLY A 62 7.35 9.10 -0.68
C GLY A 62 6.52 9.62 -1.84
N MET A 63 6.69 9.13 -3.06
CA MET A 63 5.99 9.67 -4.24
C MET A 63 4.49 9.85 -4.01
N PHE A 64 3.79 8.80 -3.56
CA PHE A 64 2.34 8.85 -3.38
C PHE A 64 1.90 9.65 -2.15
N ALA A 65 2.76 9.73 -1.13
CA ALA A 65 2.52 10.60 0.02
C ALA A 65 2.54 12.08 -0.41
N PHE A 66 3.55 12.50 -1.17
CA PHE A 66 3.64 13.87 -1.69
C PHE A 66 2.54 14.18 -2.71
N GLU A 67 2.17 13.20 -3.55
CA GLU A 67 1.02 13.36 -4.46
C GLU A 67 -0.29 13.54 -3.68
N ALA A 68 -0.51 12.83 -2.57
CA ALA A 68 -1.69 13.00 -1.74
C ALA A 68 -1.77 14.42 -1.14
N GLU A 69 -0.63 14.98 -0.72
CA GLU A 69 -0.56 16.37 -0.27
C GLU A 69 -0.90 17.36 -1.40
N LYS A 70 -0.33 17.16 -2.60
CA LYS A 70 -0.64 17.95 -3.80
C LYS A 70 -2.12 17.89 -4.18
N LEU A 71 -2.80 16.78 -3.92
CA LEU A 71 -4.24 16.60 -4.11
C LEU A 71 -5.09 17.23 -3.00
N GLY A 72 -4.48 17.95 -2.08
CA GLY A 72 -5.17 18.75 -1.06
C GLY A 72 -5.45 18.00 0.25
N ALA A 73 -4.77 16.91 0.54
CA ALA A 73 -4.83 16.29 1.85
C ALA A 73 -4.43 17.30 2.94
N LYS A 74 -5.14 17.30 4.07
CA LYS A 74 -4.81 18.18 5.20
C LYS A 74 -3.65 17.67 6.02
N GLU A 75 -3.43 16.36 6.01
CA GLU A 75 -2.33 15.68 6.67
C GLU A 75 -2.07 14.35 5.95
N VAL A 76 -0.80 14.04 5.70
CA VAL A 76 -0.35 12.76 5.18
C VAL A 76 0.65 12.16 6.16
N VAL A 77 0.38 10.96 6.60
CA VAL A 77 1.30 10.14 7.37
C VAL A 77 1.84 9.06 6.44
N ALA A 78 3.12 9.11 6.18
CA ALA A 78 3.85 8.08 5.48
C ALA A 78 4.50 7.15 6.50
N THR A 79 4.45 5.85 6.29
CA THR A 79 5.13 4.87 7.15
C THR A 79 6.08 4.03 6.33
N ASP A 80 7.20 3.63 6.94
CA ASP A 80 8.10 2.64 6.35
C ASP A 80 8.88 1.92 7.45
N CYS A 81 9.37 0.70 7.14
CA CYS A 81 10.27 -0.08 7.97
C CYS A 81 11.66 -0.26 7.35
N LEU A 82 11.89 0.25 6.12
CA LEU A 82 13.15 0.14 5.40
C LEU A 82 14.00 1.41 5.62
N TYR A 83 15.10 1.27 6.33
CA TYR A 83 16.01 2.39 6.61
C TYR A 83 16.50 3.12 5.35
N ARG A 84 16.71 2.39 4.26
CA ARG A 84 17.29 2.94 3.01
C ARG A 84 16.44 4.00 2.32
N SER A 85 15.13 4.00 2.53
CA SER A 85 14.22 4.96 1.87
C SER A 85 14.03 6.25 2.66
N GLN A 86 14.42 6.26 3.93
CA GLN A 86 14.19 7.39 4.82
C GLN A 86 14.89 8.66 4.35
N GLU A 87 16.15 8.59 3.98
CA GLU A 87 16.93 9.75 3.56
C GLU A 87 16.40 10.35 2.26
N ASN A 88 16.04 9.49 1.30
CA ASN A 88 15.43 9.91 0.05
C ASN A 88 14.11 10.65 0.29
N PHE A 89 13.26 10.10 1.16
CA PHE A 89 12.00 10.71 1.55
C PHE A 89 12.22 12.09 2.18
N LEU A 90 13.13 12.21 3.15
CA LEU A 90 13.41 13.47 3.84
C LEU A 90 13.98 14.52 2.90
N LEU A 91 14.86 14.12 1.97
CA LEU A 91 15.36 15.01 0.92
C LEU A 91 14.23 15.53 0.01
N CYS A 92 13.36 14.64 -0.47
CA CYS A 92 12.22 15.06 -1.28
C CYS A 92 11.29 16.01 -0.51
N ARG A 93 11.00 15.70 0.76
CA ARG A 93 10.18 16.53 1.64
C ARG A 93 10.74 17.95 1.79
N GLU A 94 12.05 18.06 2.02
CA GLU A 94 12.76 19.34 2.12
C GLU A 94 12.63 20.17 0.83
N ILE A 95 12.95 19.54 -0.32
CA ILE A 95 12.96 20.22 -1.62
C ILE A 95 11.55 20.64 -2.03
N LEU A 96 10.56 19.77 -1.84
CA LEU A 96 9.15 20.03 -2.15
C LEU A 96 8.51 21.00 -1.16
N LYS A 97 9.21 21.34 -0.07
CA LYS A 97 8.67 22.15 1.05
C LYS A 97 7.34 21.56 1.56
N SER A 98 7.30 20.23 1.67
CA SER A 98 6.10 19.52 2.07
C SER A 98 5.91 19.63 3.59
N GLU A 99 4.90 20.39 4.01
CA GLU A 99 4.61 20.67 5.43
C GLU A 99 3.58 19.71 6.03
N LYS A 100 2.71 19.15 5.19
CA LYS A 100 1.61 18.29 5.62
C LYS A 100 1.96 16.81 5.64
N THR A 101 3.08 16.43 5.02
CA THR A 101 3.54 15.04 4.93
C THR A 101 4.59 14.76 6.00
N LYS A 102 4.32 13.75 6.84
CA LYS A 102 5.19 13.29 7.92
C LYS A 102 5.60 11.85 7.69
N LEU A 103 6.87 11.53 7.92
CA LEU A 103 7.36 10.16 7.88
C LEU A 103 7.45 9.59 9.30
N PHE A 104 6.78 8.47 9.53
CA PHE A 104 6.98 7.64 10.71
C PHE A 104 7.76 6.40 10.33
N TYR A 105 8.97 6.38 10.78
CA TYR A 105 9.92 5.30 10.54
C TYR A 105 9.74 4.16 11.54
N ASN A 106 10.17 2.95 11.15
CA ASN A 106 10.03 1.73 11.95
C ASN A 106 8.57 1.33 12.24
N VAL A 107 7.71 1.60 11.26
CA VAL A 107 6.31 1.21 11.29
C VAL A 107 6.05 0.23 10.14
N SER A 108 5.79 -1.02 10.48
CA SER A 108 5.48 -2.07 9.52
C SER A 108 3.97 -2.12 9.22
N PRO A 109 3.55 -2.75 8.10
CA PRO A 109 2.13 -2.97 7.82
C PRO A 109 1.44 -3.92 8.83
N TYR A 110 2.20 -4.50 9.75
CA TYR A 110 1.71 -5.42 10.78
C TYR A 110 1.52 -4.78 12.16
N ASN A 111 1.98 -3.56 12.37
CA ASN A 111 1.91 -2.89 13.67
C ASN A 111 1.37 -1.45 13.59
N LEU A 112 0.53 -1.18 12.57
CA LEU A 112 -0.03 0.16 12.37
C LEU A 112 -0.83 0.64 13.58
N VAL A 113 -1.66 -0.24 14.15
CA VAL A 113 -2.50 0.10 15.31
C VAL A 113 -1.62 0.54 16.48
N ASP A 114 -0.65 -0.30 16.85
CA ASP A 114 0.18 -0.05 18.03
C ASP A 114 1.13 1.15 17.84
N ARG A 115 1.75 1.23 16.66
CA ARG A 115 2.77 2.26 16.41
C ARG A 115 2.18 3.63 16.11
N LEU A 116 1.04 3.69 15.45
CA LEU A 116 0.38 4.96 15.20
C LEU A 116 -0.32 5.50 16.45
N ASP A 117 -0.74 4.64 17.36
CA ASP A 117 -1.20 5.04 18.68
C ASP A 117 -0.11 5.75 19.49
N VAL A 118 1.09 5.17 19.52
CA VAL A 118 2.25 5.76 20.19
C VAL A 118 2.56 7.17 19.64
N PHE A 119 2.37 7.38 18.33
CA PHE A 119 2.67 8.65 17.69
C PHE A 119 1.53 9.69 17.76
N PHE A 120 0.30 9.23 17.95
CA PHE A 120 -0.87 10.11 18.02
C PHE A 120 -1.54 10.12 19.40
N GLY A 121 -1.08 9.26 20.31
CA GLY A 121 -1.56 9.18 21.68
C GLY A 121 -1.06 10.38 22.48
N GLU A 122 -1.97 11.18 22.98
CA GLU A 122 -1.69 12.06 24.09
C GLU A 122 -1.77 11.22 25.37
N ASP A 123 -0.66 11.11 26.10
CA ASP A 123 -0.52 10.52 27.43
C ASP A 123 -0.88 9.04 27.63
N TYR A 124 0.15 8.24 27.74
CA TYR A 124 0.10 6.83 28.20
C TYR A 124 -0.33 6.68 29.68
N GLY A 125 -0.85 7.68 30.32
CA GLY A 125 -1.21 7.66 31.74
C GLY A 125 -2.68 7.74 32.07
N ASN A 126 -3.52 8.30 31.23
CA ASN A 126 -4.91 8.54 31.58
C ASN A 126 -5.86 8.38 30.39
N LYS A 127 -6.59 7.27 30.43
CA LYS A 127 -7.83 7.03 29.68
C LYS A 127 -7.69 6.87 28.16
N ILE A 128 -7.38 5.66 27.78
CA ILE A 128 -7.59 5.04 26.46
C ILE A 128 -8.99 5.28 25.85
N LYS A 129 -9.64 6.34 26.14
CA LYS A 129 -11.06 6.46 25.80
C LYS A 129 -11.40 7.32 24.61
N LYS A 130 -10.52 7.94 23.86
CA LYS A 130 -11.14 8.79 22.82
C LYS A 130 -10.39 9.14 21.53
N HIS A 131 -9.12 8.93 21.31
CA HIS A 131 -8.54 9.69 20.18
C HIS A 131 -7.52 8.98 19.29
N TYR A 132 -7.85 7.77 18.82
CA TYR A 132 -7.40 7.39 17.51
C TYR A 132 -7.85 8.46 16.51
N LYS A 133 -6.95 9.30 16.06
CA LYS A 133 -7.23 10.13 14.89
C LYS A 133 -7.15 9.24 13.67
N LYS A 134 -8.17 8.40 13.45
CA LYS A 134 -8.27 7.51 12.30
C LYS A 134 -8.16 8.29 10.99
N PHE A 135 -7.71 7.57 9.97
CA PHE A 135 -7.51 8.12 8.63
C PHE A 135 -8.80 8.10 7.82
N ASP A 136 -8.93 9.05 6.91
CA ASP A 136 -10.01 9.08 5.91
C ASP A 136 -9.65 8.20 4.71
N ILE A 137 -8.35 8.10 4.40
CA ILE A 137 -7.82 7.33 3.27
C ILE A 137 -6.57 6.57 3.75
N VAL A 138 -6.48 5.30 3.34
CA VAL A 138 -5.26 4.49 3.45
C VAL A 138 -4.82 4.08 2.05
N GLN A 139 -3.56 4.29 1.73
CA GLN A 139 -2.88 3.85 0.52
C GLN A 139 -2.05 2.59 0.86
N HIS A 140 -2.34 1.48 0.19
CA HIS A 140 -1.68 0.18 0.32
C HIS A 140 -1.19 -0.24 -1.06
N LEU A 141 -0.09 0.36 -1.49
CA LEU A 141 0.34 0.36 -2.88
C LEU A 141 1.61 -0.47 -3.08
N GLY A 142 1.55 -1.43 -4.00
CA GLY A 142 2.69 -2.28 -4.32
C GLY A 142 3.17 -3.15 -3.16
N LEU A 143 2.31 -3.44 -2.19
CA LEU A 143 2.72 -4.00 -0.91
C LEU A 143 2.18 -5.42 -0.65
N LEU A 144 0.91 -5.69 -0.97
CA LEU A 144 0.20 -6.90 -0.52
C LEU A 144 0.95 -8.20 -0.86
N TYR A 145 1.49 -8.30 -2.06
CA TYR A 145 2.22 -9.47 -2.54
C TYR A 145 3.59 -9.68 -1.88
N HIS A 146 4.13 -8.66 -1.20
CA HIS A 146 5.37 -8.75 -0.44
C HIS A 146 5.17 -9.26 0.99
N LEU A 147 3.94 -9.40 1.45
CA LEU A 147 3.62 -9.72 2.82
C LEU A 147 3.49 -11.22 3.03
N ARG A 148 4.05 -11.74 4.13
CA ARG A 148 3.85 -13.13 4.54
C ARG A 148 2.43 -13.37 5.00
N ASP A 149 1.85 -12.42 5.73
CA ASP A 149 0.47 -12.42 6.18
C ASP A 149 -0.28 -11.21 5.61
N PRO A 150 -0.79 -11.32 4.37
CA PRO A 150 -1.50 -10.22 3.73
C PRO A 150 -2.84 -9.89 4.43
N MET A 151 -3.51 -10.89 5.03
CA MET A 151 -4.77 -10.68 5.75
C MET A 151 -4.57 -9.85 7.00
N PHE A 152 -3.48 -10.08 7.74
CA PHE A 152 -3.18 -9.30 8.92
C PHE A 152 -2.90 -7.82 8.57
N SER A 153 -2.18 -7.57 7.49
CA SER A 153 -1.96 -6.20 7.00
C SER A 153 -3.25 -5.49 6.60
N LEU A 154 -4.17 -6.18 5.90
CA LEU A 154 -5.48 -5.61 5.56
C LEU A 154 -6.30 -5.30 6.81
N SER A 155 -6.23 -6.15 7.83
CA SER A 155 -6.88 -5.95 9.12
C SER A 155 -6.31 -4.73 9.87
N GLN A 156 -4.99 -4.55 9.86
CA GLN A 156 -4.34 -3.36 10.41
C GLN A 156 -4.78 -2.09 9.66
N ALA A 157 -4.78 -2.13 8.32
CA ALA A 157 -5.23 -1.02 7.49
C ALA A 157 -6.71 -0.65 7.78
N ARG A 158 -7.58 -1.68 7.97
CA ARG A 158 -8.98 -1.47 8.34
C ARG A 158 -9.11 -0.81 9.72
N SER A 159 -8.33 -1.24 10.68
CA SER A 159 -8.40 -0.76 12.07
C SER A 159 -8.04 0.71 12.20
N VAL A 160 -7.13 1.23 11.39
CA VAL A 160 -6.72 2.64 11.38
C VAL A 160 -7.62 3.54 10.52
N LEU A 161 -8.54 2.96 9.73
CA LEU A 161 -9.50 3.71 8.93
C LEU A 161 -10.75 4.07 9.72
N LYS A 162 -11.30 5.25 9.45
CA LYS A 162 -12.67 5.61 9.86
C LYS A 162 -13.69 4.72 9.17
N LYS A 163 -14.87 4.56 9.77
CA LYS A 163 -16.04 4.06 9.03
C LYS A 163 -16.25 4.92 7.79
N ASN A 164 -16.56 4.28 6.65
CA ASN A 164 -16.67 4.88 5.32
C ASN A 164 -15.35 5.50 4.78
N GLY A 165 -14.23 5.31 5.46
CA GLY A 165 -12.90 5.65 4.94
C GLY A 165 -12.55 4.79 3.72
N LYS A 166 -11.61 5.25 2.90
CA LYS A 166 -11.23 4.62 1.64
C LYS A 166 -9.90 3.91 1.77
N LEU A 167 -9.84 2.66 1.33
CA LEU A 167 -8.61 1.94 1.05
C LEU A 167 -8.36 2.01 -0.46
N LEU A 168 -7.24 2.59 -0.87
CA LEU A 168 -6.71 2.43 -2.22
C LEU A 168 -5.67 1.31 -2.18
N ILE A 169 -5.93 0.22 -2.86
CA ILE A 169 -5.00 -0.90 -2.94
C ILE A 169 -4.52 -1.12 -4.37
N GLU A 170 -3.24 -1.41 -4.51
CA GLU A 170 -2.61 -1.82 -5.76
C GLU A 170 -1.70 -3.03 -5.49
N THR A 171 -1.82 -4.08 -6.32
CA THR A 171 -1.09 -5.35 -6.11
C THR A 171 -0.92 -6.14 -7.40
N ASP A 172 -0.02 -7.13 -7.37
CA ASP A 172 0.01 -8.19 -8.39
C ASP A 172 -1.29 -9.01 -8.33
N VAL A 173 -1.76 -9.48 -9.49
CA VAL A 173 -2.97 -10.27 -9.63
C VAL A 173 -2.87 -11.29 -10.76
N ILE A 174 -3.52 -12.45 -10.61
CA ILE A 174 -3.70 -13.43 -11.69
C ILE A 174 -4.87 -12.99 -12.55
N LEU A 175 -4.61 -12.63 -13.82
CA LEU A 175 -5.59 -12.03 -14.72
C LEU A 175 -6.54 -13.05 -15.36
N ASN A 176 -6.11 -14.29 -15.57
CA ASN A 176 -6.85 -15.29 -16.32
C ASN A 176 -7.49 -16.37 -15.45
N GLU A 177 -7.65 -16.10 -14.15
CA GLU A 177 -8.23 -17.07 -13.21
C GLU A 177 -9.61 -16.61 -12.75
N LYS A 178 -10.57 -17.54 -12.82
CA LYS A 178 -11.96 -17.31 -12.43
C LYS A 178 -12.32 -17.90 -11.07
N GLN A 179 -11.40 -18.62 -10.45
CA GLN A 179 -11.57 -19.20 -9.11
C GLN A 179 -10.87 -18.32 -8.06
N SER A 180 -11.27 -18.47 -6.81
CA SER A 180 -10.59 -17.86 -5.68
C SER A 180 -9.29 -18.60 -5.39
N ILE A 181 -8.17 -18.03 -5.85
CA ILE A 181 -6.85 -18.64 -5.70
C ILE A 181 -5.89 -17.61 -5.12
N LEU A 182 -5.18 -17.99 -4.07
CA LEU A 182 -4.02 -17.28 -3.55
C LEU A 182 -2.78 -18.13 -3.85
N ALA A 183 -2.06 -17.74 -4.89
CA ALA A 183 -0.93 -18.52 -5.37
C ALA A 183 0.34 -18.18 -4.59
N TYR A 184 0.99 -19.20 -4.02
CA TYR A 184 2.24 -19.08 -3.30
C TYR A 184 3.42 -19.04 -4.28
N ASN A 185 4.23 -17.97 -4.20
CA ASN A 185 5.38 -17.81 -5.10
C ASN A 185 6.60 -18.67 -4.72
N GLY A 186 6.65 -19.13 -3.48
CA GLY A 186 7.73 -19.99 -2.99
C GLY A 186 8.80 -19.24 -2.20
N ILE A 187 9.73 -20.00 -1.66
CA ILE A 187 10.91 -19.47 -0.98
C ILE A 187 11.92 -18.93 -2.01
N PRO A 188 12.90 -18.12 -1.59
CA PRO A 188 13.86 -17.44 -2.47
C PRO A 188 14.48 -18.29 -3.60
N ASN A 189 14.79 -19.56 -3.30
CA ASN A 189 15.38 -20.48 -4.28
C ASN A 189 14.39 -21.10 -5.25
N LEU A 190 13.08 -20.94 -5.01
CA LEU A 190 12.01 -21.44 -5.86
C LEU A 190 11.30 -20.35 -6.63
N GLY A 191 11.65 -19.07 -6.41
CA GLY A 191 10.99 -17.88 -6.93
C GLY A 191 10.30 -18.07 -8.28
N ARG A 192 9.04 -18.49 -8.24
CA ARG A 192 8.24 -18.88 -9.41
C ARG A 192 7.86 -17.68 -10.27
N TYR A 193 7.78 -16.53 -9.64
CA TYR A 193 7.43 -15.28 -10.28
C TYR A 193 8.64 -14.35 -10.35
N ARG A 194 9.17 -14.17 -11.55
CA ARG A 194 10.28 -13.24 -11.87
C ARG A 194 11.55 -13.44 -11.02
N ASN A 195 11.79 -14.63 -10.48
CA ASN A 195 12.85 -14.85 -9.50
C ASN A 195 12.88 -13.80 -8.38
N ASN A 196 11.73 -13.22 -8.07
CA ASN A 196 11.62 -12.19 -7.06
C ASN A 196 11.41 -12.84 -5.68
N VAL A 197 12.45 -12.85 -4.90
CA VAL A 197 12.49 -13.43 -3.55
C VAL A 197 11.63 -12.67 -2.53
N THR A 198 11.16 -11.49 -2.90
CA THR A 198 10.33 -10.66 -2.02
C THR A 198 8.83 -10.82 -2.24
N VAL A 199 8.42 -11.57 -3.26
CA VAL A 199 7.01 -11.86 -3.55
C VAL A 199 6.60 -13.15 -2.88
N TRP A 200 5.57 -13.11 -2.04
CA TRP A 200 5.05 -14.28 -1.32
C TRP A 200 3.78 -14.84 -1.98
N TRP A 201 2.79 -13.98 -2.24
CA TRP A 201 1.46 -14.37 -2.66
C TRP A 201 0.97 -13.56 -3.85
N ILE A 202 0.26 -14.21 -4.75
CA ILE A 202 -0.40 -13.54 -5.87
C ILE A 202 -1.86 -14.01 -5.89
N PRO A 203 -2.82 -13.15 -5.55
CA PRO A 203 -4.24 -13.50 -5.58
C PRO A 203 -4.80 -13.49 -7.00
N SER A 204 -5.84 -14.28 -7.24
CA SER A 204 -6.79 -13.99 -8.32
C SER A 204 -7.65 -12.78 -7.95
N LYS A 205 -8.35 -12.18 -8.92
CA LYS A 205 -9.31 -11.10 -8.67
C LYS A 205 -10.35 -11.48 -7.61
N ILE A 206 -10.91 -12.68 -7.71
CA ILE A 206 -11.95 -13.16 -6.79
C ILE A 206 -11.35 -13.29 -5.40
N CYS A 207 -10.19 -13.91 -5.26
CA CYS A 207 -9.49 -14.04 -3.99
C CYS A 207 -9.19 -12.66 -3.36
N LEU A 208 -8.68 -11.70 -4.14
CA LEU A 208 -8.44 -10.35 -3.63
C LEU A 208 -9.72 -9.70 -3.09
N PHE A 209 -10.85 -9.89 -3.79
CA PHE A 209 -12.12 -9.34 -3.36
C PHE A 209 -12.59 -9.99 -2.07
N GLU A 210 -12.51 -11.31 -1.96
CA GLU A 210 -12.85 -12.04 -0.72
C GLU A 210 -11.94 -11.65 0.45
N MET A 211 -10.63 -11.47 0.20
CA MET A 211 -9.70 -10.98 1.22
C MET A 211 -10.09 -9.58 1.73
N LEU A 212 -10.49 -8.69 0.85
CA LEU A 212 -10.96 -7.34 1.21
C LEU A 212 -12.28 -7.40 1.99
N GLU A 213 -13.26 -8.19 1.53
CA GLU A 213 -14.55 -8.36 2.20
C GLU A 213 -14.38 -9.00 3.58
N ALA A 214 -13.54 -10.03 3.70
CA ALA A 214 -13.18 -10.64 4.97
C ALA A 214 -12.46 -9.68 5.93
N SER A 215 -11.82 -8.65 5.41
CA SER A 215 -11.19 -7.57 6.19
C SER A 215 -12.10 -6.37 6.40
N LEU A 216 -13.42 -6.52 6.25
CA LEU A 216 -14.44 -5.48 6.45
C LEU A 216 -14.31 -4.30 5.48
N PHE A 217 -14.11 -4.60 4.22
CA PHE A 217 -14.15 -3.63 3.13
C PHE A 217 -15.26 -3.95 2.13
N LYS A 218 -16.03 -2.95 1.75
CA LYS A 218 -16.94 -3.01 0.61
C LYS A 218 -16.22 -2.52 -0.64
N ILE A 219 -16.15 -3.35 -1.67
CA ILE A 219 -15.41 -3.06 -2.90
C ILE A 219 -16.20 -2.11 -3.79
N GLU A 220 -15.56 -1.06 -4.25
CA GLU A 220 -16.11 -0.15 -5.28
C GLU A 220 -15.78 -0.71 -6.67
N LYS A 221 -16.55 -1.71 -7.12
CA LYS A 221 -16.29 -2.49 -8.34
C LYS A 221 -16.04 -1.64 -9.59
N SER A 222 -16.67 -0.46 -9.69
CA SER A 222 -16.48 0.47 -10.81
C SER A 222 -15.07 1.11 -10.85
N THR A 223 -14.32 1.03 -9.76
CA THR A 223 -12.95 1.56 -9.67
C THR A 223 -11.90 0.51 -9.98
N TYR A 224 -12.28 -0.77 -10.04
CA TYR A 224 -11.35 -1.86 -10.30
C TYR A 224 -10.77 -1.77 -11.71
N ARG A 225 -9.45 -1.85 -11.78
CA ARG A 225 -8.69 -1.87 -13.04
C ARG A 225 -7.64 -2.97 -13.00
N GLU A 226 -7.59 -3.75 -14.06
CA GLU A 226 -6.49 -4.66 -14.37
C GLU A 226 -5.61 -4.05 -15.46
N PHE A 227 -4.31 -4.24 -15.34
CA PHE A 227 -3.39 -3.82 -16.38
C PHE A 227 -2.17 -4.73 -16.45
N GLN A 228 -1.72 -4.96 -17.69
CA GLN A 228 -0.47 -5.63 -17.92
C GLN A 228 0.68 -4.64 -17.81
N PHE A 229 1.71 -5.05 -17.13
CA PHE A 229 2.89 -4.28 -16.98
C PHE A 229 4.10 -5.12 -17.39
N LYS A 230 4.78 -4.70 -18.45
CA LYS A 230 6.07 -5.26 -18.83
C LYS A 230 7.13 -4.49 -18.08
N THR A 231 7.73 -5.09 -17.07
CA THR A 231 8.89 -4.48 -16.40
C THR A 231 10.01 -4.28 -17.42
N PRO A 232 10.65 -3.11 -17.49
CA PRO A 232 11.77 -2.85 -18.38
C PRO A 232 13.02 -3.68 -18.07
N GLN A 233 12.94 -4.57 -17.10
CA GLN A 233 14.09 -5.29 -16.56
C GLN A 233 14.59 -6.39 -17.48
N LYS A 234 15.47 -6.02 -18.41
CA LYS A 234 16.33 -6.98 -19.12
C LYS A 234 17.20 -7.84 -18.19
N LYS A 235 17.40 -7.46 -16.93
CA LYS A 235 18.29 -8.14 -15.96
C LYS A 235 17.65 -9.27 -15.14
N PHE A 236 16.33 -9.40 -15.09
CA PHE A 236 15.67 -10.45 -14.31
C PHE A 236 15.10 -11.61 -15.15
N SER A 237 15.45 -11.72 -16.41
CA SER A 237 14.77 -12.54 -17.40
C SER A 237 15.38 -13.92 -17.66
N LYS A 238 16.01 -14.55 -16.70
CA LYS A 238 16.14 -16.01 -16.79
C LYS A 238 15.02 -16.68 -16.01
N ILE A 239 13.77 -16.43 -16.42
CA ILE A 239 12.65 -17.29 -16.03
C ILE A 239 13.01 -18.68 -16.48
N SER A 240 13.14 -19.61 -15.56
CA SER A 240 13.35 -21.01 -15.88
C SER A 240 12.27 -21.43 -16.90
N LYS A 241 12.67 -21.91 -18.09
CA LYS A 241 11.76 -22.48 -19.09
C LYS A 241 10.91 -23.63 -18.56
N LYS A 242 11.21 -24.13 -17.35
CA LYS A 242 10.55 -25.20 -16.63
C LYS A 242 9.43 -24.73 -15.69
N ASP A 243 9.22 -23.43 -15.50
CA ASP A 243 8.21 -22.97 -14.56
C ASP A 243 6.79 -23.11 -15.12
N LYS A 244 6.15 -24.23 -14.75
CA LYS A 244 4.76 -24.53 -15.13
C LYS A 244 3.76 -23.50 -14.60
N PHE A 245 4.07 -22.83 -13.48
CA PHE A 245 3.20 -21.83 -12.86
C PHE A 245 3.03 -20.60 -13.75
N LEU A 246 4.12 -20.03 -14.25
CA LEU A 246 4.07 -18.85 -15.15
C LEU A 246 3.49 -19.18 -16.52
N LYS A 247 3.49 -20.47 -16.93
CA LYS A 247 2.81 -20.91 -18.15
C LYS A 247 1.30 -20.99 -17.96
N LYS A 248 0.84 -21.31 -16.75
CA LYS A 248 -0.58 -21.46 -16.44
C LYS A 248 -1.24 -20.11 -16.16
N TYR A 249 -0.59 -19.23 -15.41
CA TYR A 249 -1.17 -18.01 -14.92
C TYR A 249 -0.59 -16.76 -15.61
N LYS A 250 -1.49 -15.95 -16.16
CA LYS A 250 -1.16 -14.64 -16.68
C LYS A 250 -1.17 -13.63 -15.53
N ILE A 251 -0.01 -13.17 -15.10
CA ILE A 251 0.11 -12.23 -14.01
C ILE A 251 0.19 -10.82 -14.54
N GLY A 252 -0.56 -9.92 -13.91
CA GLY A 252 -0.56 -8.49 -14.13
C GLY A 252 -0.65 -7.74 -12.82
N ARG A 253 -1.12 -6.53 -12.91
CA ARG A 253 -1.36 -5.64 -11.77
C ARG A 253 -2.84 -5.27 -11.73
N CYS A 254 -3.34 -4.97 -10.54
CA CYS A 254 -4.65 -4.36 -10.41
C CYS A 254 -4.64 -3.26 -9.35
N ALA A 255 -5.58 -2.34 -9.50
CA ALA A 255 -5.87 -1.34 -8.49
C ALA A 255 -7.38 -1.27 -8.25
N VAL A 256 -7.79 -1.02 -7.02
CA VAL A 256 -9.19 -0.86 -6.64
C VAL A 256 -9.33 0.03 -5.41
N VAL A 257 -10.46 0.73 -5.31
CA VAL A 257 -10.89 1.42 -4.10
C VAL A 257 -11.87 0.53 -3.34
N ALA A 258 -11.71 0.46 -2.04
CA ALA A 258 -12.66 -0.20 -1.15
C ALA A 258 -13.03 0.72 0.03
N THR A 259 -14.27 0.60 0.49
CA THR A 259 -14.80 1.41 1.60
C THR A 259 -14.82 0.60 2.87
N ALA A 260 -14.27 1.15 3.94
CA ALA A 260 -14.30 0.54 5.28
C ALA A 260 -15.74 0.47 5.83
N ILE A 261 -16.20 -0.73 6.18
CA ILE A 261 -17.52 -1.00 6.78
C ILE A 261 -17.37 -1.52 8.19
N ASP A 262 -18.44 -1.50 8.97
CA ASP A 262 -18.49 -2.09 10.31
C ASP A 262 -19.18 -3.47 10.29
N PHE A 263 -18.98 -4.27 11.33
CA PHE A 263 -19.67 -5.57 11.49
C PHE A 263 -21.17 -5.48 11.36
N LYS A 264 -21.78 -4.43 11.90
CA LYS A 264 -23.22 -4.19 11.81
C LYS A 264 -23.74 -3.89 10.41
N ASP A 265 -22.84 -3.56 9.48
CA ASP A 265 -23.18 -3.34 8.06
C ASP A 265 -23.19 -4.67 7.27
N LEU A 266 -22.76 -5.79 7.90
CA LEU A 266 -22.87 -7.15 7.38
C LEU A 266 -24.20 -7.77 7.79
N ASN A 267 -24.70 -8.77 7.02
CA ASN A 267 -25.76 -9.59 7.51
C ASN A 267 -25.28 -10.38 8.76
N PHE A 268 -26.19 -10.68 9.68
CA PHE A 268 -25.87 -11.28 10.96
C PHE A 268 -25.07 -12.60 10.85
N LYS A 269 -25.36 -13.42 9.84
CA LYS A 269 -24.66 -14.69 9.63
C LYS A 269 -23.20 -14.47 9.26
N ALA A 270 -22.93 -13.58 8.31
CA ALA A 270 -21.57 -13.25 7.87
C ALA A 270 -20.75 -12.59 9.01
N ALA A 271 -21.36 -11.67 9.77
CA ALA A 271 -20.71 -11.04 10.91
C ALA A 271 -20.31 -12.07 11.98
N LYS A 272 -21.19 -13.06 12.27
CA LYS A 272 -20.92 -14.13 13.24
C LYS A 272 -19.76 -15.03 12.81
N GLU A 273 -19.69 -15.41 11.54
CA GLU A 273 -18.59 -16.22 11.03
C GLU A 273 -17.26 -15.45 11.02
N ILE A 274 -17.26 -14.21 10.59
CA ILE A 274 -16.08 -13.34 10.64
C ILE A 274 -15.59 -13.18 12.08
N SER A 275 -16.48 -12.91 13.05
CA SER A 275 -16.10 -12.76 14.44
C SER A 275 -15.53 -14.03 15.07
N ARG A 276 -15.93 -15.21 14.61
CA ARG A 276 -15.38 -16.49 15.07
C ARG A 276 -13.97 -16.76 14.54
N THR A 277 -13.69 -16.32 13.32
CA THR A 277 -12.39 -16.52 12.66
C THR A 277 -11.40 -15.44 13.02
N PHE A 278 -11.84 -14.23 13.33
CA PHE A 278 -10.98 -13.13 13.77
C PHE A 278 -10.70 -13.23 15.28
N ARG A 279 -9.75 -14.05 15.66
CA ARG A 279 -9.18 -14.05 17.01
C ARG A 279 -8.07 -13.00 17.17
N ASN A 280 -8.09 -11.95 16.38
CA ASN A 280 -7.08 -10.90 16.51
C ASN A 280 -7.59 -9.85 17.52
N PRO A 281 -6.96 -9.74 18.70
CA PRO A 281 -7.40 -8.80 19.74
C PRO A 281 -7.46 -7.36 19.26
N GLY A 282 -6.54 -6.93 18.39
CA GLY A 282 -6.49 -5.58 17.85
C GLY A 282 -7.67 -5.23 16.94
N LEU A 283 -8.30 -6.21 16.29
CA LEU A 283 -9.48 -5.99 15.45
C LEU A 283 -10.77 -6.00 16.26
N VAL A 284 -10.87 -6.92 17.22
CA VAL A 284 -12.07 -7.05 18.07
C VAL A 284 -12.26 -5.82 18.96
N THR A 285 -11.18 -5.31 19.53
CA THR A 285 -11.25 -4.13 20.42
C THR A 285 -11.48 -2.81 19.67
N SER A 286 -11.14 -2.73 18.38
CA SER A 286 -11.36 -1.51 17.60
C SER A 286 -12.72 -1.44 16.89
N LEU A 287 -13.44 -2.55 16.81
CA LEU A 287 -14.73 -2.67 16.10
C LEU A 287 -15.93 -2.85 17.03
N LEU A 288 -15.71 -3.19 18.29
CA LEU A 288 -16.69 -3.17 19.37
C LEU A 288 -16.68 -1.81 20.06
#